data_4f4b6b4cfc62c1036b768c8195da5c72
#
_entry.id   4f4b6b4cfc62c1036b768c8195da5c72
#
_cell.length_a   1.000
_cell.length_b   1.000
_cell.length_c   1.000
_cell.angle_alpha   90.00
_cell.angle_beta   90.00
_cell.angle_gamma   90.00
#
_symmetry.space_group_name_H-M   'P 1'
#
loop_
_entity.id
_entity.type
_entity.pdbx_description
1 polymer ?
#
loop_
_entity_poly.entity_id
_entity_poly.type
_entity_poly.pdbx_seq_one_letter_code
_entity_poly.pdbx_strand_id
1 'polypeptide(L)'
;MKPFPWKCGTCRQHGLVPAVVDYQTEIAHDGRVYPLSLPALKVFQCERCGAIVLDDEACKKITAALRVTAGLLAPEEIRRGREALGLSQEQLARSLQVDQETLSRWETGGQTPQRSMDQLMRIYFRVPEARRFLEETATFSTDLNQPPSPA
;
A
#
# COMPACT_ATOMS: atom_id res chain seq x y z
N MET A 1 -0.30 -28.07 -7.67
CA MET A 1 -0.85 -27.61 -6.39
C MET A 1 -0.96 -28.83 -5.45
N LYS A 2 -0.40 -28.74 -4.25
CA LYS A 2 -0.50 -29.84 -3.28
C LYS A 2 -1.94 -29.94 -2.76
N PRO A 3 -2.48 -31.15 -2.56
CA PRO A 3 -3.83 -31.32 -2.02
C PRO A 3 -3.92 -30.86 -0.56
N PHE A 4 -5.11 -30.44 -0.14
CA PHE A 4 -5.41 -30.15 1.25
C PHE A 4 -5.60 -31.44 2.09
N PRO A 5 -5.35 -31.39 3.40
CA PRO A 5 -4.90 -30.25 4.19
C PRO A 5 -3.39 -30.01 4.11
N TRP A 6 -2.99 -28.73 4.11
CA TRP A 6 -1.58 -28.38 4.13
C TRP A 6 -1.01 -28.38 5.55
N LYS A 7 0.32 -28.40 5.62
CA LYS A 7 1.03 -28.33 6.91
C LYS A 7 0.90 -26.93 7.52
N CYS A 8 0.43 -26.86 8.75
CA CYS A 8 0.31 -25.63 9.51
C CYS A 8 1.68 -25.19 10.05
N GLY A 9 2.05 -23.93 9.84
CA GLY A 9 3.31 -23.37 10.35
C GLY A 9 3.34 -23.25 11.87
N THR A 10 2.19 -23.12 12.52
CA THR A 10 2.07 -22.94 13.98
C THR A 10 2.15 -24.26 14.74
N CYS A 11 1.26 -25.22 14.46
CA CYS A 11 1.24 -26.51 15.18
C CYS A 11 2.03 -27.61 14.46
N ARG A 12 2.53 -27.36 13.26
CA ARG A 12 3.32 -28.27 12.41
C ARG A 12 2.58 -29.55 11.97
N GLN A 13 1.28 -29.64 12.22
CA GLN A 13 0.44 -30.75 11.77
C GLN A 13 -0.27 -30.40 10.45
N HIS A 14 -0.72 -31.42 9.73
CA HIS A 14 -1.58 -31.24 8.55
C HIS A 14 -3.01 -30.92 9.01
N GLY A 15 -3.49 -29.73 8.74
CA GLY A 15 -4.80 -29.25 9.17
C GLY A 15 -5.20 -27.92 8.53
N LEU A 16 -4.34 -27.35 7.67
CA LEU A 16 -4.60 -26.05 7.04
C LEU A 16 -5.49 -26.25 5.80
N VAL A 17 -6.69 -25.67 5.85
CA VAL A 17 -7.70 -25.77 4.79
C VAL A 17 -8.27 -24.39 4.46
N PRO A 18 -8.83 -24.21 3.25
CA PRO A 18 -9.57 -23.00 2.93
C PRO A 18 -10.77 -22.80 3.87
N ALA A 19 -10.96 -21.60 4.36
CA ALA A 19 -12.06 -21.24 5.25
C ALA A 19 -12.57 -19.83 4.94
N VAL A 20 -13.77 -19.53 5.38
CA VAL A 20 -14.36 -18.18 5.34
C VAL A 20 -14.64 -17.77 6.78
N VAL A 21 -14.08 -16.66 7.20
CA VAL A 21 -14.18 -16.19 8.59
C VAL A 21 -14.60 -14.74 8.65
N ASP A 22 -15.26 -14.35 9.73
CA ASP A 22 -15.45 -12.95 10.08
C ASP A 22 -14.16 -12.48 10.79
N TYR A 23 -13.34 -11.76 10.06
CA TYR A 23 -12.00 -11.36 10.52
C TYR A 23 -12.04 -9.97 11.14
N GLN A 24 -11.61 -9.88 12.38
CA GLN A 24 -11.44 -8.62 13.08
C GLN A 24 -9.99 -8.46 13.47
N THR A 25 -9.47 -7.26 13.25
CA THR A 25 -8.09 -6.93 13.58
C THR A 25 -7.95 -5.44 13.87
N GLU A 26 -6.85 -5.08 14.49
CA GLU A 26 -6.45 -3.69 14.67
C GLU A 26 -5.11 -3.48 13.97
N ILE A 27 -5.03 -2.43 13.16
CA ILE A 27 -3.80 -2.09 12.44
C ILE A 27 -3.32 -0.73 12.89
N ALA A 28 -2.07 -0.67 13.33
CA ALA A 28 -1.37 0.58 13.58
C ALA A 28 -0.87 1.18 12.27
N HIS A 29 -1.24 2.43 12.00
CA HIS A 29 -0.80 3.18 10.84
C HIS A 29 -0.71 4.66 11.20
N ASP A 30 0.41 5.31 10.88
CA ASP A 30 0.66 6.73 11.21
C ASP A 30 0.46 7.09 12.69
N GLY A 31 0.90 6.24 13.60
CA GLY A 31 0.75 6.47 15.03
C GLY A 31 -0.67 6.36 15.56
N ARG A 32 -1.60 5.86 14.76
CA ARG A 32 -2.99 5.58 15.14
C ARG A 32 -3.31 4.11 14.97
N VAL A 33 -4.28 3.63 15.74
CA VAL A 33 -4.78 2.26 15.65
C VAL A 33 -6.15 2.29 15.00
N TYR A 34 -6.33 1.50 13.95
CA TYR A 34 -7.59 1.40 13.21
C TYR A 34 -8.20 0.02 13.42
N PRO A 35 -9.38 -0.08 14.04
CA PRO A 35 -10.11 -1.34 14.10
C PRO A 35 -10.72 -1.65 12.73
N LEU A 36 -10.51 -2.87 12.26
CA LEU A 36 -11.03 -3.34 10.99
C LEU A 36 -11.90 -4.57 11.22
N SER A 37 -13.01 -4.63 10.50
CA SER A 37 -13.92 -5.77 10.47
C SER A 37 -14.17 -6.16 9.01
N LEU A 38 -13.76 -7.38 8.64
CA LEU A 38 -13.92 -7.93 7.31
C LEU A 38 -14.81 -9.17 7.41
N PRO A 39 -16.11 -9.03 7.16
CA PRO A 39 -17.01 -10.17 7.16
C PRO A 39 -16.71 -11.09 5.97
N ALA A 40 -16.84 -12.38 6.16
CA ALA A 40 -16.68 -13.40 5.12
C ALA A 40 -15.33 -13.32 4.37
N LEU A 41 -14.23 -13.08 5.10
CA LEU A 41 -12.90 -13.09 4.53
C LEU A 41 -12.46 -14.52 4.22
N LYS A 42 -12.01 -14.75 2.99
CA LYS A 42 -11.42 -16.03 2.58
C LYS A 42 -10.00 -16.10 3.12
N VAL A 43 -9.71 -17.17 3.84
CA VAL A 43 -8.40 -17.39 4.50
C VAL A 43 -8.06 -18.87 4.44
N PHE A 44 -6.88 -19.23 4.93
CA PHE A 44 -6.59 -20.62 5.30
C PHE A 44 -6.62 -20.74 6.83
N GLN A 45 -7.36 -21.71 7.34
CA GLN A 45 -7.47 -21.94 8.79
C GLN A 45 -7.06 -23.37 9.13
N CYS A 46 -6.33 -23.52 10.22
CA CYS A 46 -5.94 -24.83 10.71
C CYS A 46 -7.05 -25.42 11.60
N GLU A 47 -7.60 -26.55 11.20
CA GLU A 47 -8.61 -27.28 11.97
C GLU A 47 -8.08 -27.81 13.30
N ARG A 48 -6.75 -27.92 13.45
CA ARG A 48 -6.12 -28.45 14.66
C ARG A 48 -5.88 -27.39 15.74
N CYS A 49 -5.35 -26.23 15.37
CA CYS A 49 -4.99 -25.18 16.33
C CYS A 49 -5.72 -23.86 16.11
N GLY A 50 -6.57 -23.75 15.09
CA GLY A 50 -7.32 -22.54 14.77
C GLY A 50 -6.49 -21.41 14.13
N ALA A 51 -5.20 -21.61 13.91
CA ALA A 51 -4.34 -20.59 13.30
C ALA A 51 -4.85 -20.17 11.93
N ILE A 52 -4.87 -18.87 11.68
CA ILE A 52 -5.29 -18.27 10.40
C ILE A 52 -4.05 -17.88 9.62
N VAL A 53 -4.02 -18.23 8.34
CA VAL A 53 -3.02 -17.83 7.38
C VAL A 53 -3.69 -17.00 6.28
N LEU A 54 -3.17 -15.79 6.07
CA LEU A 54 -3.66 -14.85 5.06
C LEU A 54 -2.87 -15.07 3.78
N ASP A 55 -3.57 -15.17 2.66
CA ASP A 55 -2.94 -15.09 1.34
C ASP A 55 -2.87 -13.65 0.82
N ASP A 56 -2.31 -13.46 -0.36
CA ASP A 56 -2.17 -12.13 -0.98
C ASP A 56 -3.52 -11.45 -1.20
N GLU A 57 -4.55 -12.20 -1.53
CA GLU A 57 -5.92 -11.70 -1.73
C GLU A 57 -6.52 -11.17 -0.42
N ALA A 58 -6.38 -11.94 0.67
CA ALA A 58 -6.82 -11.52 1.98
C ALA A 58 -6.05 -10.27 2.45
N CYS A 59 -4.74 -10.24 2.26
CA CYS A 59 -3.91 -9.08 2.58
C CYS A 59 -4.33 -7.82 1.82
N LYS A 60 -4.63 -7.94 0.53
CA LYS A 60 -5.15 -6.82 -0.29
C LYS A 60 -6.48 -6.29 0.23
N LYS A 61 -7.40 -7.17 0.63
CA LYS A 61 -8.69 -6.77 1.22
C LYS A 61 -8.52 -6.04 2.54
N ILE A 62 -7.61 -6.51 3.40
CA ILE A 62 -7.28 -5.86 4.67
C ILE A 62 -6.69 -4.46 4.41
N THR A 63 -5.76 -4.34 3.48
CA THR A 63 -5.15 -3.06 3.09
C THR A 63 -6.19 -2.09 2.52
N ALA A 64 -7.10 -2.58 1.68
CA ALA A 64 -8.19 -1.77 1.15
C ALA A 64 -9.13 -1.27 2.26
N ALA A 65 -9.48 -2.13 3.21
CA ALA A 65 -10.30 -1.75 4.36
C ALA A 65 -9.60 -0.71 5.25
N LEU A 66 -8.29 -0.83 5.44
CA LEU A 66 -7.49 0.18 6.15
C LEU A 66 -7.56 1.54 5.46
N ARG A 67 -7.40 1.59 4.15
CA ARG A 67 -7.48 2.84 3.38
C ARG A 67 -8.84 3.52 3.51
N VAL A 68 -9.91 2.76 3.43
CA VAL A 68 -11.28 3.28 3.61
C VAL A 68 -11.47 3.81 5.03
N THR A 69 -11.09 3.04 6.03
CA THR A 69 -11.26 3.41 7.45
C THR A 69 -10.40 4.63 7.82
N ALA A 70 -9.19 4.70 7.31
CA ALA A 70 -8.28 5.83 7.53
C ALA A 70 -8.57 7.04 6.64
N GLY A 71 -9.44 6.93 5.63
CA GLY A 71 -9.76 8.00 4.70
C GLY A 71 -8.62 8.34 3.75
N LEU A 72 -7.82 7.35 3.35
CA LEU A 72 -6.70 7.51 2.42
C LEU A 72 -7.13 7.28 0.97
N LEU A 73 -6.36 7.82 0.04
CA LEU A 73 -6.59 7.61 -1.39
C LEU A 73 -6.54 6.13 -1.75
N ALA A 74 -7.50 5.68 -2.56
CA ALA A 74 -7.46 4.35 -3.15
C ALA A 74 -6.35 4.25 -4.21
N PRO A 75 -5.81 3.04 -4.49
CA PRO A 75 -4.80 2.86 -5.53
C PRO A 75 -5.20 3.46 -6.89
N GLU A 76 -6.45 3.26 -7.29
CA GLU A 76 -7.01 3.78 -8.54
C GLU A 76 -7.07 5.31 -8.56
N GLU A 77 -7.35 5.94 -7.42
CA GLU A 77 -7.38 7.41 -7.31
C GLU A 77 -5.99 8.01 -7.48
N ILE A 78 -4.95 7.37 -6.93
CA ILE A 78 -3.56 7.79 -7.11
C ILE A 78 -3.17 7.68 -8.59
N ARG A 79 -3.46 6.55 -9.22
CA ARG A 79 -3.16 6.32 -10.63
C ARG A 79 -3.90 7.30 -11.52
N ARG A 80 -5.19 7.50 -11.32
CA ARG A 80 -6.00 8.45 -12.09
C ARG A 80 -5.52 9.88 -11.95
N GLY A 81 -5.15 10.30 -10.74
CA GLY A 81 -4.59 11.62 -10.51
C GLY A 81 -3.29 11.83 -11.30
N ARG A 82 -2.42 10.83 -11.31
CA ARG A 82 -1.18 10.85 -12.10
C ARG A 82 -1.44 10.88 -13.60
N GLU A 83 -2.28 9.98 -14.10
CA GLU A 83 -2.60 9.87 -15.54
C GLU A 83 -3.30 11.11 -16.07
N ALA A 84 -4.19 11.73 -15.28
CA ALA A 84 -4.86 12.98 -15.63
C ALA A 84 -3.87 14.15 -15.86
N LEU A 85 -2.70 14.09 -15.26
CA LEU A 85 -1.62 15.07 -15.45
C LEU A 85 -0.63 14.65 -16.55
N GLY A 86 -0.83 13.50 -17.19
CA GLY A 86 0.06 12.98 -18.23
C GLY A 86 1.42 12.54 -17.70
N LEU A 87 1.53 12.20 -16.41
CA LEU A 87 2.79 11.84 -15.77
C LEU A 87 3.04 10.33 -15.77
N SER A 88 4.31 9.94 -15.95
CA SER A 88 4.76 8.57 -15.65
C SER A 88 4.90 8.37 -14.13
N GLN A 89 5.00 7.12 -13.69
CA GLN A 89 5.28 6.81 -12.29
C GLN A 89 6.61 7.43 -11.84
N GLU A 90 7.64 7.36 -12.68
CA GLU A 90 8.95 7.96 -12.41
C GLU A 90 8.86 9.48 -12.19
N GLN A 91 8.12 10.18 -13.05
CA GLN A 91 7.94 11.63 -12.95
C GLN A 91 7.21 12.03 -11.65
N LEU A 92 6.13 11.36 -11.31
CA LEU A 92 5.41 11.64 -10.07
C LEU A 92 6.25 11.29 -8.83
N ALA A 93 6.90 10.14 -8.83
CA ALA A 93 7.78 9.72 -7.74
C ALA A 93 8.90 10.74 -7.49
N ARG A 94 9.49 11.27 -8.55
CA ARG A 94 10.51 12.34 -8.47
C ARG A 94 9.96 13.60 -7.81
N SER A 95 8.78 14.05 -8.22
CA SER A 95 8.14 15.25 -7.64
C SER A 95 7.77 15.06 -6.17
N LEU A 96 7.39 13.85 -5.78
CA LEU A 96 7.04 13.51 -4.39
C LEU A 96 8.26 13.13 -3.54
N GLN A 97 9.46 13.06 -4.12
CA GLN A 97 10.70 12.63 -3.45
C GLN A 97 10.60 11.21 -2.86
N VAL A 98 9.98 10.31 -3.59
CA VAL A 98 9.91 8.87 -3.27
C VAL A 98 10.46 8.07 -4.44
N ASP A 99 10.84 6.81 -4.18
CA ASP A 99 11.26 5.94 -5.26
C ASP A 99 10.05 5.42 -6.07
N GLN A 100 10.30 5.10 -7.33
CA GLN A 100 9.24 4.64 -8.26
C GLN A 100 8.58 3.35 -7.78
N GLU A 101 9.32 2.47 -7.15
CA GLU A 101 8.80 1.19 -6.65
C GLU A 101 7.77 1.41 -5.52
N THR A 102 8.04 2.35 -4.62
CA THR A 102 7.11 2.75 -3.55
C THR A 102 5.81 3.28 -4.15
N LEU A 103 5.88 4.19 -5.13
CA LEU A 103 4.70 4.70 -5.81
C LEU A 103 3.93 3.57 -6.53
N SER A 104 4.62 2.67 -7.19
CA SER A 104 4.01 1.51 -7.84
C SER A 104 3.24 0.64 -6.84
N ARG A 105 3.78 0.41 -5.67
CA ARG A 105 3.10 -0.33 -4.59
C ARG A 105 1.85 0.38 -4.10
N TRP A 106 1.88 1.71 -4.02
CA TRP A 106 0.68 2.49 -3.67
C TRP A 106 -0.41 2.37 -4.73
N GLU A 107 -0.06 2.39 -6.01
CA GLU A 107 -0.99 2.28 -7.13
C GLU A 107 -1.54 0.87 -7.34
N THR A 108 -0.85 -0.16 -6.86
CA THR A 108 -1.29 -1.56 -6.97
C THR A 108 -1.95 -2.11 -5.70
N GLY A 109 -1.92 -1.34 -4.61
CA GLY A 109 -2.48 -1.74 -3.32
C GLY A 109 -1.55 -2.58 -2.45
N GLY A 110 -0.30 -2.81 -2.86
CA GLY A 110 0.69 -3.58 -2.10
C GLY A 110 1.21 -2.87 -0.85
N GLN A 111 1.10 -1.55 -0.81
CA GLN A 111 1.51 -0.73 0.33
C GLN A 111 0.56 0.46 0.48
N THR A 112 0.32 0.88 1.72
CA THR A 112 -0.52 2.05 2.02
C THR A 112 0.38 3.25 2.30
N PRO A 113 0.17 4.40 1.61
CA PRO A 113 0.92 5.62 1.89
C PRO A 113 0.59 6.14 3.29
N GLN A 114 1.56 6.77 3.92
CA GLN A 114 1.34 7.50 5.16
C GLN A 114 0.44 8.71 4.92
N ARG A 115 -0.25 9.17 5.96
CA ARG A 115 -1.19 10.29 5.85
C ARG A 115 -0.55 11.57 5.31
N SER A 116 0.69 11.85 5.68
CA SER A 116 1.42 13.02 5.14
C SER A 116 1.62 12.93 3.62
N MET A 117 1.95 11.76 3.10
CA MET A 117 2.09 11.51 1.68
C MET A 117 0.75 11.52 0.95
N ASP A 118 -0.29 10.99 1.57
CA ASP A 118 -1.66 11.07 1.06
C ASP A 118 -2.09 12.54 0.89
N GLN A 119 -1.88 13.37 1.90
CA GLN A 119 -2.18 14.79 1.83
C GLN A 119 -1.35 15.50 0.76
N LEU A 120 -0.06 15.19 0.67
CA LEU A 120 0.81 15.76 -0.35
C LEU A 120 0.35 15.40 -1.77
N MET A 121 -0.05 14.15 -2.00
CA MET A 121 -0.61 13.73 -3.29
C MET A 121 -1.91 14.46 -3.62
N ARG A 122 -2.80 14.63 -2.65
CA ARG A 122 -4.06 15.39 -2.85
C ARG A 122 -3.80 16.83 -3.25
N ILE A 123 -2.86 17.49 -2.59
CA ILE A 123 -2.44 18.85 -2.93
C ILE A 123 -1.80 18.90 -4.32
N TYR A 124 -0.90 17.96 -4.60
CA TYR A 124 -0.22 17.86 -5.89
C TYR A 124 -1.21 17.72 -7.06
N PHE A 125 -2.22 16.87 -6.91
CA PHE A 125 -3.22 16.63 -7.96
C PHE A 125 -4.19 17.81 -8.16
N ARG A 126 -4.47 18.61 -7.13
CA ARG A 126 -5.53 19.62 -7.14
C ARG A 126 -5.06 21.06 -7.20
N VAL A 127 -3.83 21.36 -6.75
CA VAL A 127 -3.31 22.72 -6.60
C VAL A 127 -2.13 22.92 -7.55
N PRO A 128 -2.35 23.55 -8.72
CA PRO A 128 -1.28 23.73 -9.73
C PRO A 128 -0.05 24.48 -9.23
N GLU A 129 -0.22 25.47 -8.38
CA GLU A 129 0.88 26.25 -7.80
C GLU A 129 1.76 25.39 -6.88
N ALA A 130 1.16 24.58 -6.05
CA ALA A 130 1.88 23.65 -5.17
C ALA A 130 2.60 22.58 -5.99
N ARG A 131 1.96 22.07 -7.04
CA ARG A 131 2.58 21.13 -7.98
C ARG A 131 3.82 21.70 -8.61
N ARG A 132 3.75 22.92 -9.13
CA ARG A 132 4.88 23.63 -9.74
C ARG A 132 6.03 23.78 -8.75
N PHE A 133 5.73 24.19 -7.53
CA PHE A 133 6.73 24.30 -6.46
C PHE A 133 7.44 22.97 -6.18
N LEU A 134 6.70 21.88 -6.09
CA LEU A 134 7.27 20.54 -5.84
C LEU A 134 8.12 20.04 -7.01
N GLU A 135 7.72 20.32 -8.24
CA GLU A 135 8.48 19.97 -9.45
C GLU A 135 9.80 20.74 -9.52
N GLU A 136 9.79 22.04 -9.21
CA GLU A 136 10.99 22.87 -9.14
C GLU A 136 11.94 22.39 -8.03
N THR A 137 11.44 22.08 -6.85
CA THR A 137 12.23 21.58 -5.74
C THR A 137 12.87 20.21 -6.05
N ALA A 138 12.18 19.36 -6.80
CA ALA A 138 12.71 18.08 -7.22
C ALA A 138 13.92 18.19 -8.15
N THR A 139 13.96 19.19 -9.02
CA THR A 139 15.12 19.45 -9.90
C THR A 139 16.34 19.89 -9.09
N PHE A 140 16.18 20.75 -8.09
CA PHE A 140 17.27 21.14 -7.20
C PHE A 140 17.92 19.98 -6.45
N SER A 141 17.12 19.01 -6.01
CA SER A 141 17.65 17.82 -5.32
C SER A 141 18.49 16.91 -6.23
N THR A 142 18.21 16.92 -7.52
CA THR A 142 18.99 16.16 -8.50
C THR A 142 20.37 16.79 -8.72
N ASP A 143 20.45 18.13 -8.73
CA ASP A 143 21.71 18.84 -8.92
C ASP A 143 22.66 18.70 -7.72
N LEU A 144 22.15 18.58 -6.51
CA LEU A 144 22.95 18.39 -5.30
C LEU A 144 23.61 17.00 -5.21
N ASN A 145 23.08 16.02 -5.95
CA ASN A 145 23.57 14.64 -5.94
C ASN A 145 24.50 14.33 -7.13
N GLN A 146 24.81 15.33 -7.95
CA GLN A 146 25.73 15.18 -9.05
C GLN A 146 27.16 15.36 -8.55
N PRO A 147 28.05 14.35 -8.70
CA PRO A 147 29.46 14.54 -8.33
C PRO A 147 30.07 15.68 -9.14
N PRO A 148 30.97 16.47 -8.57
CA PRO A 148 31.61 17.56 -9.31
C PRO A 148 32.27 16.98 -10.56
N SER A 149 31.99 17.61 -11.69
CA SER A 149 32.60 17.23 -12.96
C SER A 149 34.11 17.27 -12.80
N PRO A 150 34.86 16.26 -13.28
CA PRO A 150 36.32 16.29 -13.21
C PRO A 150 36.82 17.48 -14.03
N ALA A 151 37.68 18.24 -13.40
CA ALA A 151 38.32 19.43 -14.01
C ALA A 151 39.27 19.00 -15.14
#